data_e87a2cd5108cf23e2e4deafd7f9baa79
#
_entry.id   e87a2cd5108cf23e2e4deafd7f9baa79
#
_cell.length_a   1.000
_cell.length_b   1.000
_cell.length_c   1.000
_cell.angle_alpha   90.00
_cell.angle_beta   90.00
_cell.angle_gamma   90.00
#
_symmetry.space_group_name_H-M   'P 1'
#
loop_
_entity.id
_entity.type
_entity.pdbx_description
1 polymer ?
#
loop_
_entity_poly.entity_id
_entity_poly.type
_entity_poly.pdbx_seq_one_letter_code
_entity_poly.pdbx_strand_id
1 'polypeptide(L)' 'ETREKNVCERPRSHGPCKEKIKRFYYNSDKGKCFQFTFGGCLSNGNNFATKKKCEQHCFRAKAKH' A
#
# COMPACT_ATOMS: atom_id res chain seq x y z
N GLU A 1 -11.36 11.03 -13.65
CA GLU A 1 -11.20 10.88 -13.30
C GLU A 1 -11.05 10.59 -12.52
N THR A 2 -10.96 10.35 -12.24
CA THR A 2 -10.88 9.97 -11.42
C THR A 2 -10.55 9.97 -10.69
N ARG A 3 -10.48 10.14 -10.22
CA ARG A 3 -10.21 10.09 -9.61
C ARG A 3 -10.12 9.73 -8.56
N GLU A 4 -10.27 9.07 -8.34
CA GLU A 4 -10.21 8.63 -7.22
C GLU A 4 -8.95 8.64 -6.70
N LYS A 5 -8.71 8.58 -5.51
CA LYS A 5 -7.53 8.58 -4.96
C LYS A 5 -6.85 7.36 -5.18
N ASN A 6 -5.72 7.39 -5.65
CA ASN A 6 -4.89 6.26 -5.86
C ASN A 6 -4.55 5.67 -4.51
N VAL A 7 -4.67 4.35 -4.37
CA VAL A 7 -4.34 3.72 -3.10
C VAL A 7 -2.89 3.94 -2.72
N CYS A 8 -2.03 4.19 -3.69
CA CYS A 8 -0.63 4.42 -3.41
C CYS A 8 -0.39 5.71 -2.64
N GLU A 9 -1.37 6.59 -2.60
CA GLU A 9 -1.24 7.83 -1.86
C GLU A 9 -1.86 7.76 -0.49
N ARG A 10 -2.48 6.66 -0.14
CA ARG A 10 -3.10 6.53 1.16
C ARG A 10 -2.10 6.06 2.18
N PRO A 11 -2.27 6.41 3.44
CA PRO A 11 -1.35 5.95 4.46
C PRO A 11 -1.60 4.47 4.71
N ARG A 12 -0.62 3.79 5.28
CA ARG A 12 -0.82 2.40 5.62
C ARG A 12 -1.87 2.35 6.73
N SER A 13 -2.58 1.25 6.79
CA SER A 13 -3.61 1.11 7.80
C SER A 13 -3.52 -0.28 8.40
N HIS A 14 -3.26 -0.35 9.70
CA HIS A 14 -3.20 -1.61 10.41
C HIS A 14 -4.60 -2.21 10.55
N GLY A 15 -5.60 -1.37 10.69
CA GLY A 15 -6.95 -1.81 10.91
C GLY A 15 -7.19 -2.15 12.37
N PRO A 16 -8.42 -2.48 12.73
CA PRO A 16 -8.76 -2.76 14.14
C PRO A 16 -8.48 -4.18 14.59
N CYS A 17 -8.15 -5.07 13.69
CA CYS A 17 -7.93 -6.46 14.07
C CYS A 17 -6.54 -6.65 14.63
N LYS A 18 -6.31 -7.77 15.30
CA LYS A 18 -5.08 -7.99 16.03
C LYS A 18 -4.13 -9.02 15.46
N GLU A 19 -4.32 -9.41 14.23
CA GLU A 19 -3.40 -10.34 13.63
C GLU A 19 -2.12 -9.62 13.30
N LYS A 20 -1.09 -10.37 13.00
CA LYS A 20 0.17 -9.78 12.63
C LYS A 20 0.60 -10.34 11.30
N ILE A 21 0.09 -9.75 10.26
CA ILE A 21 0.34 -10.22 8.92
C ILE A 21 1.33 -9.30 8.23
N LYS A 22 2.37 -9.88 7.69
CA LYS A 22 3.38 -9.11 7.00
C LYS A 22 2.86 -8.66 5.65
N ARG A 23 2.80 -7.37 5.43
CA ARG A 23 2.34 -6.82 4.19
C ARG A 23 3.23 -5.67 3.79
N PHE A 24 2.98 -5.11 2.62
CA PHE A 24 3.77 -3.99 2.12
C PHE A 24 2.87 -2.85 1.72
N TYR A 25 3.36 -1.65 1.85
CA TYR A 25 2.60 -0.47 1.46
C TYR A 25 3.53 0.49 0.70
N TYR A 26 2.93 1.33 -0.09
CA TYR A 26 3.72 2.30 -0.84
C TYR A 26 3.73 3.63 -0.08
N ASN A 27 4.93 4.17 0.13
CA ASN A 27 5.08 5.43 0.81
C ASN A 27 5.36 6.49 -0.25
N SER A 28 4.37 7.33 -0.53
CA SER A 28 4.51 8.29 -1.61
C SER A 28 5.52 9.38 -1.27
N ASP A 29 5.74 9.65 0.00
CA ASP A 29 6.73 10.64 0.37
C ASP A 29 8.13 10.18 0.00
N LYS A 30 8.40 8.90 0.13
CA LYS A 30 9.71 8.37 -0.17
C LYS A 30 9.77 7.68 -1.52
N GLY A 31 8.63 7.45 -2.13
CA GLY A 31 8.58 6.80 -3.42
C GLY A 31 9.01 5.36 -3.40
N LYS A 32 8.78 4.67 -2.30
CA LYS A 32 9.18 3.29 -2.14
C LYS A 32 8.16 2.48 -1.38
N CYS A 33 8.27 1.17 -1.48
CA CYS A 33 7.40 0.28 -0.72
C CYS A 33 8.13 -0.18 0.53
N PHE A 34 7.40 -0.25 1.63
CA PHE A 34 7.96 -0.68 2.90
C PHE A 34 7.07 -1.75 3.51
N GLN A 35 7.63 -2.56 4.36
CA GLN A 35 6.90 -3.59 5.04
C GLN A 35 6.18 -3.01 6.25
N PHE A 36 5.02 -3.53 6.56
CA PHE A 36 4.32 -3.15 7.76
C PHE A 36 3.49 -4.32 8.25
N THR A 37 3.00 -4.20 9.47
CA THR A 37 2.18 -5.24 10.05
C THR A 37 0.72 -4.87 9.88
N PHE A 38 -0.02 -5.77 9.24
CA PHE A 38 -1.43 -5.56 8.99
C PHE A 38 -2.24 -6.40 9.96
N GLY A 39 -3.30 -5.84 10.49
CA GLY A 39 -4.11 -6.52 11.50
C GLY A 39 -5.09 -7.53 10.98
N GLY A 40 -5.22 -7.66 9.67
CA GLY A 40 -6.04 -8.72 9.11
C GLY A 40 -7.41 -8.31 8.62
N CYS A 41 -7.80 -7.08 8.81
CA CYS A 41 -9.10 -6.65 8.32
C CYS A 41 -9.12 -5.15 8.07
N LEU A 42 -10.03 -4.71 7.24
CA LEU A 42 -10.28 -3.31 6.93
C LEU A 42 -9.07 -2.59 6.34
N SER A 43 -8.54 -3.18 5.29
CA SER A 43 -7.46 -2.54 4.55
C SER A 43 -8.00 -1.34 3.78
N ASN A 44 -7.20 -0.30 3.65
CA ASN A 44 -7.60 0.84 2.85
C ASN A 44 -7.09 0.75 1.42
N GLY A 45 -6.56 -0.40 1.04
CA GLY A 45 -6.10 -0.60 -0.33
C GLY A 45 -4.60 -0.47 -0.50
N ASN A 46 -3.91 0.28 0.34
CA ASN A 46 -2.47 0.42 0.25
C ASN A 46 -1.86 -0.72 1.06
N ASN A 47 -2.02 -1.92 0.55
CA ASN A 47 -1.71 -3.15 1.26
C ASN A 47 -1.47 -4.22 0.23
N PHE A 48 -0.25 -4.70 0.12
CA PHE A 48 0.13 -5.65 -0.89
C PHE A 48 0.80 -6.85 -0.24
N ALA A 49 0.57 -8.01 -0.80
CA ALA A 49 1.10 -9.24 -0.21
C ALA A 49 2.61 -9.33 -0.32
N THR A 50 3.18 -8.76 -1.38
CA THR A 50 4.63 -8.78 -1.57
C THR A 50 5.11 -7.41 -1.99
N LYS A 51 6.39 -7.19 -1.78
CA LYS A 51 6.98 -5.93 -2.19
C LYS A 51 6.90 -5.76 -3.69
N LYS A 52 7.07 -6.86 -4.41
CA LYS A 52 7.00 -6.80 -5.85
C LYS A 52 5.63 -6.33 -6.34
N LYS A 53 4.58 -6.83 -5.72
CA LYS A 53 3.25 -6.41 -6.12
C LYS A 53 3.01 -4.95 -5.81
N CYS A 54 3.53 -4.49 -4.69
CA CYS A 54 3.43 -3.09 -4.32
C CYS A 54 4.14 -2.23 -5.34
N GLU A 55 5.34 -2.61 -5.71
CA GLU A 55 6.10 -1.84 -6.67
C GLU A 55 5.47 -1.86 -8.05
N GLN A 56 4.94 -2.99 -8.45
CA GLN A 56 4.32 -3.08 -9.76
C GLN A 56 3.11 -2.18 -9.83
N HIS A 57 2.36 -2.12 -8.75
CA HIS A 57 1.14 -1.32 -8.75
C HIS A 57 1.46 0.17 -8.66
N CYS A 58 2.36 0.55 -7.79
CA CYS A 58 2.58 1.95 -7.49
C CYS A 58 3.71 2.58 -8.29
N PHE A 59 4.80 1.85 -8.48
CA PHE A 59 5.88 2.38 -9.29
C PHE A 59 5.45 2.56 -10.72
N ARG A 60 4.71 1.61 -11.24
CA ARG A 60 4.29 1.72 -12.59
C ARG A 60 3.47 2.95 -12.81
N ALA A 61 2.60 3.25 -11.88
CA ALA A 61 1.76 4.42 -12.00
C ALA A 61 2.60 5.66 -12.01
N LYS A 62 3.65 5.69 -11.20
CA LYS A 62 4.49 6.82 -11.17
C LYS A 62 5.35 6.95 -12.38
N ALA A 63 5.87 5.86 -12.82
CA ALA A 63 6.76 5.88 -13.96
C ALA A 63 6.09 6.36 -15.20
N LYS A 64 4.77 6.34 -15.19
CA LYS A 64 4.08 6.79 -16.32
C LYS A 64 4.19 8.21 -16.55
N HIS A 65 4.67 8.91 -15.83
CA HIS A 65 4.82 10.23 -16.13
C HIS A 65 5.76 10.94 -15.59
#